data_c10004b9f97386bc9f13a44caf8585d9
#
_entry.id   c10004b9f97386bc9f13a44caf8585d9
#
_cell.length_a   1.000
_cell.length_b   1.000
_cell.length_c   1.000
_cell.angle_alpha   90.00
_cell.angle_beta   90.00
_cell.angle_gamma   90.00
#
_symmetry.space_group_name_H-M   'P 1'
#
loop_
_entity.id
_entity.type
_entity.pdbx_description
1 polymer ?
#
loop_
_entity_poly.entity_id
_entity_poly.type
_entity_poly.pdbx_seq_one_letter_code
_entity_poly.pdbx_strand_id
1 'polypeptide(L)'
;GIDSQRNRFEMYVWGWAPGEEAFLVDKIIIMGRPDEEETLLRVDVAINKKYRHADGTEMTISRVCWDTGGIDGEIVYQRSKKHGVFRVLPVKGASVYGKPVITMPKTRNQRGVYLCEVGTDTAKEILYARMKADPTPADEATSYAIRFPDDPEIFSQTEAQQLVAEELVEKWEKGKMRLLWDNKKRRNEALDCLVYAYAALRVSVQRWQLDLAVLAKFRE
;
A
#
# COMPACT_ATOMS: atom_id res chain seq x y z
N GLY A 1 0.20 -1.11 3.41
CA GLY A 1 -0.84 -1.72 2.56
C GLY A 1 -1.32 -3.04 3.12
N ILE A 2 -2.61 -3.26 3.05
CA ILE A 2 -3.21 -4.55 3.45
C ILE A 2 -4.02 -5.10 2.28
N ASP A 3 -3.69 -6.31 1.89
CA ASP A 3 -4.44 -7.10 0.92
C ASP A 3 -5.15 -8.27 1.63
N SER A 4 -6.44 -8.46 1.28
CA SER A 4 -7.32 -9.44 1.92
C SER A 4 -7.52 -10.64 1.01
N GLN A 5 -7.07 -11.80 1.46
CA GLN A 5 -7.23 -13.07 0.78
C GLN A 5 -8.28 -13.96 1.49
N ARG A 6 -8.75 -15.02 0.85
CA ARG A 6 -9.78 -15.92 1.41
C ARG A 6 -9.40 -16.57 2.74
N ASN A 7 -8.11 -16.75 2.99
CA ASN A 7 -7.58 -17.50 4.14
C ASN A 7 -6.44 -16.80 4.88
N ARG A 8 -6.18 -15.52 4.57
CA ARG A 8 -5.14 -14.74 5.21
C ARG A 8 -5.26 -13.26 4.89
N PHE A 9 -4.55 -12.44 5.66
CA PHE A 9 -4.21 -11.06 5.31
C PHE A 9 -2.71 -10.96 5.04
N GLU A 10 -2.35 -10.23 4.00
CA GLU A 10 -0.98 -9.85 3.71
C GLU A 10 -0.82 -8.35 3.96
N MET A 11 0.15 -7.99 4.79
CA MET A 11 0.44 -6.62 5.16
C MET A 11 1.90 -6.32 4.89
N TYR A 12 2.17 -5.21 4.21
CA TYR A 12 3.51 -4.71 4.00
C TYR A 12 3.59 -3.29 4.54
N VAL A 13 4.57 -3.07 5.43
CA VAL A 13 4.80 -1.78 6.09
C VAL A 13 5.93 -1.07 5.39
N TRP A 14 5.66 0.15 4.94
CA TRP A 14 6.62 0.96 4.22
C TRP A 14 6.92 2.25 4.97
N GLY A 15 8.20 2.55 5.12
CA GLY A 15 8.70 3.85 5.56
C GLY A 15 8.94 4.77 4.36
N TRP A 16 8.74 6.06 4.55
CA TRP A 16 8.91 7.05 3.50
C TRP A 16 9.84 8.18 3.98
N ALA A 17 10.87 8.48 3.19
CA ALA A 17 11.81 9.57 3.43
C ALA A 17 11.57 10.73 2.46
N PRO A 18 12.26 11.88 2.64
CA PRO A 18 12.22 13.00 1.69
C PRO A 18 12.39 12.51 0.25
N GLY A 19 11.67 13.17 -0.67
CA GLY A 19 11.63 12.76 -2.07
C GLY A 19 10.84 11.48 -2.34
N GLU A 20 10.06 11.00 -1.38
CA GLU A 20 9.28 9.75 -1.47
C GLU A 20 10.16 8.50 -1.64
N GLU A 21 11.41 8.51 -1.16
CA GLU A 21 12.21 7.29 -1.06
C GLU A 21 11.49 6.30 -0.15
N ALA A 22 11.34 5.07 -0.63
CA ALA A 22 10.53 4.03 0.01
C ALA A 22 11.42 2.95 0.63
N PHE A 23 11.11 2.55 1.86
CA PHE A 23 11.80 1.47 2.58
C PHE A 23 10.79 0.42 2.99
N LEU A 24 10.98 -0.83 2.57
CA LEU A 24 10.21 -1.94 3.12
C LEU A 24 10.71 -2.21 4.55
N VAL A 25 9.82 -1.98 5.52
CA VAL A 25 10.14 -2.11 6.95
C VAL A 25 9.75 -3.47 7.51
N ASP A 26 8.60 -4.00 7.05
CA ASP A 26 8.06 -5.24 7.61
C ASP A 26 7.09 -5.92 6.65
N LYS A 27 7.04 -7.25 6.74
CA LYS A 27 6.05 -8.11 6.08
C LYS A 27 5.35 -8.95 7.13
N ILE A 28 4.03 -8.86 7.20
CA ILE A 28 3.22 -9.57 8.17
C ILE A 28 2.14 -10.36 7.42
N ILE A 29 2.20 -11.68 7.55
CA ILE A 29 1.19 -12.58 6.99
C ILE A 29 0.39 -13.17 8.14
N ILE A 30 -0.92 -12.91 8.15
CA ILE A 30 -1.83 -13.37 9.19
C ILE A 30 -2.72 -14.44 8.61
N MET A 31 -2.40 -15.69 8.89
CA MET A 31 -3.21 -16.84 8.47
C MET A 31 -4.49 -16.92 9.27
N GLY A 32 -5.58 -17.24 8.61
CA GLY A 32 -6.91 -17.40 9.18
C GLY A 32 -7.99 -16.81 8.28
N ARG A 33 -9.24 -17.13 8.58
CA ARG A 33 -10.37 -16.62 7.80
C ARG A 33 -10.60 -15.14 8.11
N PRO A 34 -10.89 -14.32 7.09
CA PRO A 34 -11.14 -12.89 7.29
C PRO A 34 -12.38 -12.54 8.13
N ASP A 35 -13.34 -13.46 8.24
CA ASP A 35 -14.55 -13.30 9.04
C ASP A 35 -14.41 -13.76 10.50
N GLU A 36 -13.26 -14.32 10.88
CA GLU A 36 -12.98 -14.76 12.25
C GLU A 36 -12.42 -13.61 13.09
N GLU A 37 -13.07 -13.34 14.22
CA GLU A 37 -12.67 -12.23 15.10
C GLU A 37 -11.24 -12.40 15.63
N GLU A 38 -10.80 -13.63 15.92
CA GLU A 38 -9.43 -13.92 16.36
C GLU A 38 -8.41 -13.50 15.30
N THR A 39 -8.67 -13.80 14.02
CA THR A 39 -7.83 -13.38 12.90
C THR A 39 -7.77 -11.85 12.81
N LEU A 40 -8.93 -11.20 12.95
CA LEU A 40 -9.04 -9.75 12.89
C LEU A 40 -8.37 -9.06 14.09
N LEU A 41 -8.37 -9.66 15.28
CA LEU A 41 -7.62 -9.14 16.43
C LEU A 41 -6.11 -9.16 16.17
N ARG A 42 -5.59 -10.17 15.49
CA ARG A 42 -4.18 -10.21 15.07
C ARG A 42 -3.84 -9.12 14.05
N VAL A 43 -4.78 -8.80 13.14
CA VAL A 43 -4.63 -7.64 12.23
C VAL A 43 -4.61 -6.34 13.03
N ASP A 44 -5.47 -6.18 14.04
CA ASP A 44 -5.49 -5.01 14.91
C ASP A 44 -4.16 -4.84 15.67
N VAL A 45 -3.57 -5.93 16.16
CA VAL A 45 -2.23 -5.91 16.79
C VAL A 45 -1.17 -5.46 15.78
N ALA A 46 -1.20 -6.00 14.56
CA ALA A 46 -0.27 -5.64 13.50
C ALA A 46 -0.36 -4.16 13.11
N ILE A 47 -1.57 -3.61 12.97
CA ILE A 47 -1.80 -2.17 12.69
C ILE A 47 -1.22 -1.28 13.80
N ASN A 48 -1.19 -1.77 15.04
CA ASN A 48 -0.69 -1.03 16.20
C ASN A 48 0.76 -1.37 16.57
N LYS A 49 1.43 -2.19 15.76
CA LYS A 49 2.84 -2.55 15.97
C LYS A 49 3.70 -1.29 15.98
N LYS A 50 4.63 -1.25 16.92
CA LYS A 50 5.61 -0.19 17.06
C LYS A 50 6.92 -0.63 16.43
N TYR A 51 7.59 0.29 15.81
CA TYR A 51 8.89 0.12 15.18
C TYR A 51 9.88 1.06 15.84
N ARG A 52 11.14 0.72 15.78
CA ARG A 52 12.20 1.58 16.32
C ARG A 52 13.14 1.99 15.21
N HIS A 53 13.31 3.28 15.05
CA HIS A 53 14.32 3.86 14.16
C HIS A 53 15.72 3.63 14.73
N ALA A 54 16.78 3.76 13.91
CA ALA A 54 18.16 3.54 14.32
C ALA A 54 18.63 4.51 15.43
N ASP A 55 18.05 5.71 15.49
CA ASP A 55 18.30 6.70 16.56
C ASP A 55 17.57 6.38 17.89
N GLY A 56 16.81 5.28 17.94
CA GLY A 56 16.02 4.86 19.09
C GLY A 56 14.60 5.41 19.13
N THR A 57 14.21 6.30 18.22
CA THR A 57 12.86 6.87 18.16
C THR A 57 11.82 5.80 17.87
N GLU A 58 10.75 5.77 18.66
CA GLU A 58 9.61 4.88 18.43
C GLU A 58 8.74 5.44 17.31
N MET A 59 8.40 4.58 16.35
CA MET A 59 7.55 4.90 15.22
C MET A 59 6.33 3.99 15.20
N THR A 60 5.23 4.51 14.71
CA THR A 60 3.97 3.76 14.53
C THR A 60 3.49 3.88 13.10
N ILE A 61 2.66 2.95 12.67
CA ILE A 61 1.99 3.03 11.37
C ILE A 61 1.01 4.22 11.42
N SER A 62 1.31 5.26 10.66
CA SER A 62 0.52 6.49 10.65
C SER A 62 -0.73 6.36 9.78
N ARG A 63 -0.67 5.58 8.71
CA ARG A 63 -1.77 5.39 7.77
C ARG A 63 -1.78 4.00 7.18
N VAL A 64 -2.98 3.48 6.95
CA VAL A 64 -3.24 2.17 6.35
C VAL A 64 -4.24 2.35 5.22
N CYS A 65 -3.94 1.83 4.03
CA CYS A 65 -4.92 1.55 3.00
C CYS A 65 -5.18 0.05 2.96
N TRP A 66 -6.45 -0.32 3.13
CA TRP A 66 -6.87 -1.72 3.23
C TRP A 66 -7.88 -2.04 2.13
N ASP A 67 -7.53 -3.01 1.27
CA ASP A 67 -8.39 -3.41 0.16
C ASP A 67 -9.71 -4.01 0.65
N THR A 68 -10.78 -3.61 -0.05
CA THR A 68 -12.15 -4.11 0.17
C THR A 68 -12.62 -5.10 -0.89
N GLY A 69 -11.78 -5.37 -1.90
CA GLY A 69 -12.18 -6.17 -3.07
C GLY A 69 -12.12 -7.67 -2.86
N GLY A 70 -11.27 -8.15 -1.96
CA GLY A 70 -11.03 -9.59 -1.75
C GLY A 70 -11.95 -10.27 -0.73
N ILE A 71 -12.64 -9.48 0.10
CA ILE A 71 -13.51 -9.95 1.20
C ILE A 71 -14.76 -9.06 1.32
N ASP A 72 -15.64 -9.38 2.30
CA ASP A 72 -16.71 -8.46 2.65
C ASP A 72 -16.15 -7.12 3.14
N GLY A 73 -16.39 -6.06 2.38
CA GLY A 73 -15.94 -4.70 2.69
C GLY A 73 -16.45 -4.18 4.04
N GLU A 74 -17.53 -4.74 4.59
CA GLU A 74 -18.04 -4.36 5.91
C GLU A 74 -17.03 -4.64 7.02
N ILE A 75 -16.24 -5.72 6.90
CA ILE A 75 -15.16 -6.06 7.84
C ILE A 75 -14.13 -4.90 7.88
N VAL A 76 -13.72 -4.44 6.71
CA VAL A 76 -12.74 -3.33 6.61
C VAL A 76 -13.34 -2.03 7.14
N TYR A 77 -14.64 -1.78 6.90
CA TYR A 77 -15.33 -0.60 7.42
C TYR A 77 -15.39 -0.57 8.95
N GLN A 78 -15.65 -1.73 9.58
CA GLN A 78 -15.66 -1.85 11.03
C GLN A 78 -14.26 -1.57 11.62
N ARG A 79 -13.19 -2.12 11.01
CA ARG A 79 -11.81 -1.86 11.45
C ARG A 79 -11.39 -0.41 11.20
N SER A 80 -11.83 0.19 10.11
CA SER A 80 -11.64 1.63 9.87
C SER A 80 -12.23 2.49 10.97
N LYS A 81 -13.45 2.19 11.44
CA LYS A 81 -14.07 2.89 12.57
C LYS A 81 -13.31 2.66 13.88
N LYS A 82 -12.88 1.41 14.14
CA LYS A 82 -12.17 1.02 15.35
C LYS A 82 -10.82 1.75 15.48
N HIS A 83 -10.06 1.84 14.40
CA HIS A 83 -8.72 2.45 14.38
C HIS A 83 -8.72 3.93 14.01
N GLY A 84 -9.87 4.47 13.62
CA GLY A 84 -10.04 5.83 13.16
C GLY A 84 -10.14 5.92 11.63
N VAL A 85 -11.23 6.53 11.15
CA VAL A 85 -11.62 6.62 9.74
C VAL A 85 -10.66 7.42 8.85
N PHE A 86 -9.69 8.11 9.46
CA PHE A 86 -8.59 8.78 8.75
C PHE A 86 -7.28 8.00 8.85
N ARG A 87 -7.15 7.07 9.79
CA ARG A 87 -5.96 6.25 9.96
C ARG A 87 -6.02 4.99 9.11
N VAL A 88 -7.14 4.27 9.14
CA VAL A 88 -7.38 3.09 8.32
C VAL A 88 -8.41 3.44 7.26
N LEU A 89 -7.97 3.53 6.02
CA LEU A 89 -8.77 3.87 4.87
C LEU A 89 -9.15 2.61 4.09
N PRO A 90 -10.44 2.27 4.04
CA PRO A 90 -10.93 1.29 3.08
C PRO A 90 -10.67 1.77 1.66
N VAL A 91 -10.08 0.91 0.83
CA VAL A 91 -9.79 1.26 -0.56
C VAL A 91 -10.38 0.23 -1.52
N LYS A 92 -10.61 0.66 -2.75
CA LYS A 92 -10.95 -0.20 -3.89
C LYS A 92 -10.21 0.28 -5.14
N GLY A 93 -9.82 -0.65 -5.99
CA GLY A 93 -9.24 -0.32 -7.29
C GLY A 93 -10.23 0.44 -8.18
N ALA A 94 -9.73 1.41 -8.93
CA ALA A 94 -10.51 2.11 -9.94
C ALA A 94 -10.83 1.17 -11.12
N SER A 95 -12.03 1.31 -11.67
CA SER A 95 -12.46 0.55 -12.84
C SER A 95 -12.04 1.19 -14.17
N VAL A 96 -11.45 2.38 -14.13
CA VAL A 96 -11.07 3.18 -15.29
C VAL A 96 -9.59 3.50 -15.22
N TYR A 97 -8.88 3.22 -16.31
CA TYR A 97 -7.45 3.50 -16.48
C TYR A 97 -7.14 5.00 -16.36
N GLY A 98 -5.95 5.32 -15.80
CA GLY A 98 -5.45 6.70 -15.71
C GLY A 98 -6.08 7.54 -14.60
N LYS A 99 -6.71 6.92 -13.62
CA LYS A 99 -7.19 7.61 -12.42
C LYS A 99 -6.01 8.06 -11.53
N PRO A 100 -6.16 9.13 -10.73
CA PRO A 100 -5.16 9.50 -9.73
C PRO A 100 -4.82 8.32 -8.81
N VAL A 101 -3.57 8.27 -8.32
CA VAL A 101 -3.11 7.20 -7.40
C VAL A 101 -4.12 6.94 -6.28
N ILE A 102 -4.70 7.99 -5.73
CA ILE A 102 -5.81 7.86 -4.79
C ILE A 102 -6.77 9.04 -4.92
N THR A 103 -8.05 8.76 -4.78
CA THR A 103 -9.11 9.75 -4.66
C THR A 103 -9.89 9.48 -3.38
N MET A 104 -9.80 10.40 -2.42
CA MET A 104 -10.58 10.35 -1.19
C MET A 104 -11.90 11.11 -1.41
N PRO A 105 -13.07 10.51 -1.14
CA PRO A 105 -14.35 11.20 -1.28
C PRO A 105 -14.46 12.36 -0.28
N LYS A 106 -15.24 13.39 -0.63
CA LYS A 106 -15.49 14.54 0.25
C LYS A 106 -16.30 14.17 1.50
N THR A 107 -17.18 13.19 1.37
CA THR A 107 -18.11 12.75 2.42
C THR A 107 -17.94 11.25 2.70
N ARG A 108 -18.29 10.86 3.91
CA ARG A 108 -18.36 9.44 4.28
C ARG A 108 -19.51 8.76 3.55
N ASN A 109 -19.36 7.48 3.28
CA ASN A 109 -20.45 6.65 2.76
C ASN A 109 -21.51 6.38 3.84
N GLN A 110 -22.58 5.66 3.48
CA GLN A 110 -23.66 5.29 4.40
C GLN A 110 -23.18 4.48 5.62
N ARG A 111 -22.02 3.84 5.53
CA ARG A 111 -21.37 3.10 6.62
C ARG A 111 -20.49 3.99 7.51
N GLY A 112 -20.40 5.29 7.23
CA GLY A 112 -19.67 6.26 8.04
C GLY A 112 -18.16 6.26 7.83
N VAL A 113 -17.65 5.69 6.73
CA VAL A 113 -16.23 5.62 6.38
C VAL A 113 -15.94 6.28 5.04
N TYR A 114 -14.69 6.62 4.79
CA TYR A 114 -14.22 7.12 3.50
C TYR A 114 -13.72 5.94 2.65
N LEU A 115 -14.57 5.43 1.75
CA LEU A 115 -14.13 4.44 0.76
C LEU A 115 -13.38 5.16 -0.35
N CYS A 116 -12.06 5.07 -0.34
CA CYS A 116 -11.21 5.72 -1.31
C CYS A 116 -11.08 4.88 -2.59
N GLU A 117 -10.96 5.54 -3.74
CA GLU A 117 -10.67 4.90 -5.01
C GLU A 117 -9.16 4.99 -5.29
N VAL A 118 -8.53 3.86 -5.61
CA VAL A 118 -7.10 3.78 -5.95
C VAL A 118 -6.95 3.57 -7.44
N GLY A 119 -6.28 4.50 -8.13
CA GLY A 119 -5.84 4.34 -9.51
C GLY A 119 -4.67 3.37 -9.58
N THR A 120 -4.97 2.07 -9.51
CA THR A 120 -3.98 1.00 -9.44
C THR A 120 -3.04 1.01 -10.65
N ASP A 121 -3.57 1.31 -11.83
CA ASP A 121 -2.78 1.42 -13.06
C ASP A 121 -1.73 2.52 -12.95
N THR A 122 -2.15 3.72 -12.58
CA THR A 122 -1.25 4.88 -12.41
C THR A 122 -0.21 4.62 -11.32
N ALA A 123 -0.62 4.02 -10.20
CA ALA A 123 0.30 3.65 -9.13
C ALA A 123 1.34 2.64 -9.61
N LYS A 124 0.91 1.59 -10.33
CA LYS A 124 1.80 0.56 -10.88
C LYS A 124 2.78 1.15 -11.88
N GLU A 125 2.34 2.02 -12.80
CA GLU A 125 3.24 2.70 -13.74
C GLU A 125 4.35 3.47 -13.02
N ILE A 126 4.00 4.25 -12.01
CA ILE A 126 4.96 5.02 -11.21
C ILE A 126 5.91 4.07 -10.47
N LEU A 127 5.39 3.07 -9.79
CA LEU A 127 6.20 2.14 -9.00
C LEU A 127 7.12 1.28 -9.88
N TYR A 128 6.66 0.80 -11.01
CA TYR A 128 7.50 0.07 -11.98
C TYR A 128 8.60 0.97 -12.56
N ALA A 129 8.31 2.23 -12.85
CA ALA A 129 9.33 3.18 -13.29
C ALA A 129 10.41 3.38 -12.20
N ARG A 130 10.00 3.50 -10.92
CA ARG A 130 10.91 3.62 -9.79
C ARG A 130 11.77 2.37 -9.56
N MET A 131 11.19 1.17 -9.69
CA MET A 131 11.93 -0.11 -9.57
C MET A 131 12.95 -0.32 -10.68
N LYS A 132 12.71 0.27 -11.85
CA LYS A 132 13.66 0.21 -13.00
C LYS A 132 14.74 1.28 -12.92
N ALA A 133 14.53 2.34 -12.17
CA ALA A 133 15.53 3.37 -12.01
C ALA A 133 16.72 2.81 -11.24
N ASP A 134 17.92 2.95 -11.82
CA ASP A 134 19.16 2.59 -11.12
C ASP A 134 19.43 3.64 -10.03
N PRO A 135 19.38 3.27 -8.74
CA PRO A 135 19.75 4.18 -7.68
C PRO A 135 21.27 4.31 -7.69
N THR A 136 21.82 5.16 -8.53
CA THR A 136 23.26 5.48 -8.47
C THR A 136 23.59 6.04 -7.09
N PRO A 137 24.57 5.47 -6.35
CA PRO A 137 24.91 5.90 -5.00
C PRO A 137 25.43 7.34 -4.90
N ALA A 138 25.70 7.97 -6.04
CA ALA A 138 26.37 9.26 -6.12
C ALA A 138 25.44 10.47 -6.05
N ASP A 139 24.13 10.28 -6.18
CA ASP A 139 23.19 11.38 -6.21
C ASP A 139 22.28 11.32 -4.98
N GLU A 140 22.66 12.03 -3.92
CA GLU A 140 21.80 12.31 -2.75
C GLU A 140 20.46 12.99 -3.14
N ALA A 141 20.36 13.45 -4.38
CA ALA A 141 19.17 14.08 -4.93
C ALA A 141 18.19 13.11 -5.60
N THR A 142 18.54 11.87 -5.87
CA THR A 142 17.64 10.88 -6.46
C THR A 142 16.81 10.16 -5.40
N SER A 143 15.94 10.90 -4.84
CA SER A 143 14.71 10.45 -4.23
C SER A 143 13.91 9.61 -5.22
N TYR A 144 12.96 8.87 -4.77
CA TYR A 144 12.09 7.89 -5.45
C TYR A 144 12.61 6.45 -5.47
N ALA A 145 13.79 6.14 -4.95
CA ALA A 145 14.27 4.77 -4.84
C ALA A 145 13.35 3.90 -3.96
N ILE A 146 13.26 2.63 -4.31
CA ILE A 146 12.57 1.63 -3.49
C ILE A 146 13.64 0.72 -2.89
N ARG A 147 13.73 0.70 -1.56
CA ARG A 147 14.74 -0.04 -0.80
C ARG A 147 14.13 -1.24 -0.12
N PHE A 148 14.84 -2.34 -0.17
CA PHE A 148 14.46 -3.60 0.45
C PHE A 148 15.50 -3.98 1.53
N PRO A 149 15.06 -4.57 2.66
CA PRO A 149 15.99 -5.04 3.69
C PRO A 149 16.74 -6.29 3.20
N ASP A 150 17.95 -6.46 3.70
CA ASP A 150 18.72 -7.71 3.56
C ASP A 150 18.28 -8.71 4.65
N ASP A 151 16.99 -9.00 4.69
CA ASP A 151 16.35 -9.95 5.59
C ASP A 151 15.39 -10.84 4.79
N PRO A 152 15.72 -12.12 4.58
CA PRO A 152 14.92 -13.03 3.77
C PRO A 152 13.55 -13.35 4.37
N GLU A 153 13.32 -13.09 5.66
CA GLU A 153 12.00 -13.23 6.26
C GLU A 153 11.06 -12.10 5.85
N ILE A 154 11.61 -10.91 5.59
CA ILE A 154 10.85 -9.74 5.14
C ILE A 154 10.82 -9.67 3.62
N PHE A 155 11.98 -9.85 2.96
CA PHE A 155 12.09 -9.74 1.51
C PHE A 155 12.94 -10.86 0.94
N SER A 156 12.31 -11.76 0.21
CA SER A 156 12.93 -12.89 -0.46
C SER A 156 12.69 -12.84 -1.96
N GLN A 157 13.22 -13.83 -2.67
CA GLN A 157 12.93 -14.01 -4.11
C GLN A 157 11.41 -14.11 -4.38
N THR A 158 10.63 -14.63 -3.44
CA THR A 158 9.18 -14.75 -3.58
C THR A 158 8.52 -13.37 -3.66
N GLU A 159 8.90 -12.45 -2.77
CA GLU A 159 8.39 -11.10 -2.77
C GLU A 159 8.87 -10.33 -4.01
N ALA A 160 10.12 -10.50 -4.39
CA ALA A 160 10.66 -9.89 -5.62
C ALA A 160 9.88 -10.34 -6.87
N GLN A 161 9.54 -11.62 -6.98
CA GLN A 161 8.71 -12.14 -8.08
C GLN A 161 7.29 -11.58 -8.06
N GLN A 162 6.69 -11.38 -6.89
CA GLN A 162 5.37 -10.79 -6.77
C GLN A 162 5.35 -9.30 -7.15
N LEU A 163 6.42 -8.57 -6.83
CA LEU A 163 6.55 -7.15 -7.22
C LEU A 163 6.58 -6.95 -8.73
N VAL A 164 7.11 -7.91 -9.48
CA VAL A 164 7.21 -7.85 -10.95
C VAL A 164 6.26 -8.84 -11.65
N ALA A 165 5.21 -9.27 -10.95
CA ALA A 165 4.31 -10.31 -11.45
C ALA A 165 3.40 -9.84 -12.59
N GLU A 166 3.17 -8.54 -12.72
CA GLU A 166 2.22 -8.00 -13.69
C GLU A 166 2.91 -7.37 -14.89
N GLU A 167 2.23 -7.46 -16.01
CA GLU A 167 2.64 -6.86 -17.28
C GLU A 167 1.49 -6.04 -17.84
N LEU A 168 1.80 -4.86 -18.39
CA LEU A 168 0.81 -4.03 -19.08
C LEU A 168 0.52 -4.65 -20.46
N VAL A 169 -0.73 -5.03 -20.68
CA VAL A 169 -1.18 -5.67 -21.91
C VAL A 169 -2.34 -4.92 -22.56
N GLU A 170 -2.41 -5.00 -23.89
CA GLU A 170 -3.57 -4.52 -24.64
C GLU A 170 -4.63 -5.62 -24.72
N LYS A 171 -5.85 -5.30 -24.35
CA LYS A 171 -7.00 -6.18 -24.46
C LYS A 171 -8.12 -5.52 -25.25
N TRP A 172 -8.64 -6.26 -26.23
CA TRP A 172 -9.80 -5.83 -26.99
C TRP A 172 -11.08 -6.32 -26.33
N GLU A 173 -11.91 -5.39 -25.87
CA GLU A 173 -13.22 -5.70 -25.30
C GLU A 173 -14.31 -4.87 -25.99
N LYS A 174 -15.31 -5.55 -26.53
CA LYS A 174 -16.46 -4.91 -27.23
C LYS A 174 -16.02 -3.91 -28.30
N GLY A 175 -14.98 -4.24 -29.08
CA GLY A 175 -14.47 -3.40 -30.15
C GLY A 175 -13.64 -2.18 -29.71
N LYS A 176 -13.27 -2.10 -28.43
CA LYS A 176 -12.40 -1.06 -27.89
C LYS A 176 -11.15 -1.69 -27.31
N MET A 177 -10.01 -1.10 -27.62
CA MET A 177 -8.73 -1.44 -27.00
C MET A 177 -8.68 -0.85 -25.59
N ARG A 178 -8.25 -1.66 -24.62
CA ARG A 178 -8.00 -1.24 -23.24
C ARG A 178 -6.60 -1.72 -22.81
N LEU A 179 -5.91 -0.87 -22.10
CA LEU A 179 -4.71 -1.26 -21.36
C LEU A 179 -5.13 -1.81 -20.00
N LEU A 180 -4.52 -2.90 -19.58
CA LEU A 180 -4.71 -3.46 -18.26
C LEU A 180 -3.44 -4.15 -17.78
N TRP A 181 -3.25 -4.18 -16.48
CA TRP A 181 -2.22 -4.97 -15.84
C TRP A 181 -2.69 -6.40 -15.65
N ASP A 182 -1.92 -7.37 -16.18
CA ASP A 182 -2.25 -8.80 -16.12
C ASP A 182 -1.14 -9.55 -15.35
N ASN A 183 -1.50 -10.15 -14.25
CA ASN A 183 -0.61 -10.97 -13.44
C ASN A 183 -0.43 -12.40 -13.99
N LYS A 184 -1.12 -12.77 -15.05
CA LYS A 184 -1.09 -14.11 -15.64
C LYS A 184 -1.29 -15.22 -14.61
N LYS A 185 -2.17 -14.99 -13.63
CA LYS A 185 -2.47 -15.87 -12.50
C LYS A 185 -1.27 -16.11 -11.56
N ARG A 186 -0.25 -15.26 -11.61
CA ARG A 186 0.85 -15.24 -10.63
C ARG A 186 0.39 -14.50 -9.38
N ARG A 187 1.00 -14.82 -8.27
CA ARG A 187 0.79 -14.06 -7.02
C ARG A 187 1.38 -12.66 -7.18
N ASN A 188 0.67 -11.65 -6.68
CA ASN A 188 1.05 -10.24 -6.78
C ASN A 188 0.74 -9.43 -5.50
N GLU A 189 0.44 -10.10 -4.40
CA GLU A 189 -0.02 -9.46 -3.16
C GLU A 189 1.02 -8.46 -2.62
N ALA A 190 2.33 -8.72 -2.78
CA ALA A 190 3.39 -7.77 -2.41
C ALA A 190 3.29 -6.47 -3.23
N LEU A 191 2.99 -6.56 -4.54
CA LEU A 191 2.78 -5.40 -5.40
C LEU A 191 1.52 -4.64 -5.00
N ASP A 192 0.41 -5.33 -4.78
CA ASP A 192 -0.84 -4.68 -4.38
C ASP A 192 -0.71 -3.98 -3.02
N CYS A 193 -0.03 -4.62 -2.05
CA CYS A 193 0.29 -3.97 -0.78
C CYS A 193 1.20 -2.73 -0.93
N LEU A 194 2.17 -2.76 -1.85
CA LEU A 194 2.99 -1.58 -2.16
C LEU A 194 2.15 -0.47 -2.80
N VAL A 195 1.25 -0.80 -3.73
CA VAL A 195 0.29 0.15 -4.32
C VAL A 195 -0.56 0.80 -3.23
N TYR A 196 -1.09 0.03 -2.28
CA TYR A 196 -1.90 0.56 -1.19
C TYR A 196 -1.08 1.39 -0.20
N ALA A 197 0.17 1.01 0.09
CA ALA A 197 1.07 1.81 0.92
C ALA A 197 1.43 3.14 0.24
N TYR A 198 1.66 3.12 -1.08
CA TYR A 198 1.87 4.34 -1.86
C TYR A 198 0.62 5.22 -1.89
N ALA A 199 -0.55 4.63 -2.04
CA ALA A 199 -1.82 5.35 -1.92
C ALA A 199 -1.98 6.01 -0.53
N ALA A 200 -1.56 5.34 0.56
CA ALA A 200 -1.57 5.89 1.92
C ALA A 200 -0.64 7.11 2.06
N LEU A 201 0.54 7.09 1.43
CA LEU A 201 1.40 8.27 1.34
C LEU A 201 0.71 9.38 0.56
N ARG A 202 0.23 9.09 -0.66
CA ARG A 202 -0.33 10.11 -1.56
C ARG A 202 -1.57 10.79 -0.99
N VAL A 203 -2.46 10.07 -0.31
CA VAL A 203 -3.59 10.70 0.39
C VAL A 203 -3.13 11.58 1.54
N SER A 204 -2.05 11.21 2.22
CA SER A 204 -1.47 12.01 3.31
C SER A 204 -0.92 13.33 2.80
N VAL A 205 -0.21 13.32 1.68
CA VAL A 205 0.27 14.53 1.00
C VAL A 205 -0.90 15.39 0.52
N GLN A 206 -1.85 14.81 -0.18
CA GLN A 206 -2.95 15.55 -0.81
C GLN A 206 -3.95 16.13 0.21
N ARG A 207 -4.28 15.35 1.24
CA ARG A 207 -5.36 15.71 2.17
C ARG A 207 -4.89 16.44 3.41
N TRP A 208 -3.69 16.12 3.88
CA TRP A 208 -3.12 16.68 5.12
C TRP A 208 -1.83 17.46 4.90
N GLN A 209 -1.47 17.73 3.63
CA GLN A 209 -0.28 18.50 3.27
C GLN A 209 1.00 17.97 3.92
N LEU A 210 1.09 16.62 4.01
CA LEU A 210 2.27 15.98 4.55
C LEU A 210 3.50 16.37 3.72
N ASP A 211 4.51 16.93 4.38
CA ASP A 211 5.80 17.25 3.81
C ASP A 211 6.89 16.41 4.51
N LEU A 212 7.42 15.43 3.79
CA LEU A 212 8.44 14.53 4.32
C LEU A 212 9.75 15.23 4.62
N ALA A 213 10.11 16.29 3.86
CA ALA A 213 11.32 17.06 4.10
C ALA A 213 11.21 17.90 5.39
N VAL A 214 10.02 18.43 5.68
CA VAL A 214 9.74 19.10 6.95
C VAL A 214 9.82 18.12 8.12
N LEU A 215 9.20 16.92 7.98
CA LEU A 215 9.24 15.90 9.03
C LEU A 215 10.67 15.43 9.34
N ALA A 216 11.52 15.30 8.33
CA ALA A 216 12.91 14.89 8.52
C ALA A 216 13.68 15.90 9.39
N LYS A 217 13.48 17.20 9.19
CA LYS A 217 14.14 18.26 9.97
C LYS A 217 13.78 18.28 11.46
N PHE A 218 12.64 17.73 11.85
CA PHE A 218 12.26 17.62 13.27
C PHE A 218 12.92 16.43 13.98
N ARG A 219 13.72 15.64 13.27
CA ARG A 219 14.42 14.46 13.80
C ARG A 219 15.94 14.65 13.88
N GLU A 220 16.47 15.74 13.34
CA GLU A 220 17.85 16.20 13.53
C GLU A 220 17.96 17.03 14.83
#